data_aa87bbebbddc30cdf7f7499f7c3ca181
#
_entry.id   aa87bbebbddc30cdf7f7499f7c3ca181
#
_cell.length_a   1.000
_cell.length_b   1.000
_cell.length_c   1.000
_cell.angle_alpha   90.00
_cell.angle_beta   90.00
_cell.angle_gamma   90.00
#
_symmetry.space_group_name_H-M   'P 1'
#
loop_
_entity.id
_entity.type
_entity.pdbx_description
1 polymer ?
#
loop_
_entity_poly.entity_id
_entity_poly.type
_entity_poly.pdbx_seq_one_letter_code
_entity_poly.pdbx_strand_id
1 'polypeptide(L)'
;MPINGDGYFCLVKPVIYATKEGMKMKGHMDKVLAAAAAAAKAGEVPVAAAITDAKGDLIVLAENRMVRDGNALHHADLLAIEAAMAATGQSRLDGYDLWVSLEPCTMCAGAIAHARLRRVYFAAHDEKAGAVESGVRFFDNPSCHHRPEIYGGIG
;
A
#
# COMPACT_ATOMS: atom_id res chain seq x y z
N MET A 1 -7.11 -10.38 33.64
CA MET A 1 -8.25 -9.65 33.09
C MET A 1 -8.79 -10.44 31.90
N PRO A 2 -10.04 -10.84 31.89
CA PRO A 2 -10.61 -11.50 30.74
C PRO A 2 -10.75 -10.46 29.63
N ILE A 3 -10.10 -10.69 28.51
CA ILE A 3 -10.38 -10.00 27.26
C ILE A 3 -11.75 -10.48 26.81
N ASN A 4 -12.76 -9.59 26.91
CA ASN A 4 -14.05 -9.85 26.33
C ASN A 4 -13.90 -10.08 24.83
N GLY A 5 -14.57 -11.14 24.33
CA GLY A 5 -14.43 -11.66 22.99
C GLY A 5 -14.93 -10.80 21.83
N ASP A 6 -14.87 -9.49 21.97
CA ASP A 6 -15.10 -8.55 20.88
C ASP A 6 -13.73 -8.03 20.44
N GLY A 7 -13.07 -8.84 19.60
CA GLY A 7 -11.82 -8.46 18.98
C GLY A 7 -11.99 -7.10 18.31
N TYR A 8 -11.32 -6.09 18.83
CA TYR A 8 -11.11 -4.83 18.12
C TYR A 8 -10.18 -5.09 16.93
N PHE A 9 -10.66 -5.87 15.99
CA PHE A 9 -10.25 -5.71 14.61
C PHE A 9 -11.02 -4.49 14.14
N CYS A 10 -10.35 -3.36 14.05
CA CYS A 10 -10.85 -2.23 13.29
C CYS A 10 -11.10 -2.78 11.88
N LEU A 11 -12.36 -3.12 11.62
CA LEU A 11 -12.83 -3.56 10.30
C LEU A 11 -12.81 -2.33 9.39
N VAL A 12 -11.60 -1.91 9.00
CA VAL A 12 -11.43 -1.23 7.73
C VAL A 12 -11.87 -2.29 6.72
N LYS A 13 -13.12 -2.23 6.29
CA LYS A 13 -13.56 -3.09 5.19
C LYS A 13 -12.69 -2.71 3.99
N PRO A 14 -11.71 -3.54 3.60
CA PRO A 14 -11.00 -3.28 2.35
C PRO A 14 -12.05 -3.35 1.27
N VAL A 15 -12.05 -2.38 0.37
CA VAL A 15 -12.84 -2.49 -0.86
C VAL A 15 -12.12 -3.55 -1.70
N ILE A 16 -12.51 -4.81 -1.51
CA ILE A 16 -11.95 -5.93 -2.27
C ILE A 16 -12.67 -5.95 -3.61
N TYR A 17 -11.99 -5.52 -4.65
CA TYR A 17 -12.43 -5.73 -6.02
C TYR A 17 -11.77 -6.99 -6.59
N ALA A 18 -12.40 -8.14 -6.37
CA ALA A 18 -12.06 -9.34 -7.12
C ALA A 18 -12.64 -9.20 -8.54
N THR A 19 -11.88 -8.69 -9.49
CA THR A 19 -12.24 -8.75 -10.90
C THR A 19 -11.44 -9.83 -11.60
N LYS A 20 -12.16 -10.78 -12.20
CA LYS A 20 -11.64 -11.96 -12.91
C LYS A 20 -11.15 -11.68 -14.33
N GLU A 21 -10.71 -10.48 -14.66
CA GLU A 21 -10.23 -10.19 -16.01
C GLU A 21 -8.78 -9.71 -15.97
N GLY A 22 -7.92 -10.38 -16.75
CA GLY A 22 -6.50 -10.12 -16.89
C GLY A 22 -6.21 -8.67 -17.27
N MET A 23 -5.82 -7.85 -16.29
CA MET A 23 -5.52 -6.45 -16.49
C MET A 23 -4.04 -6.24 -16.71
N LYS A 24 -3.71 -5.66 -17.87
CA LYS A 24 -2.35 -5.23 -18.23
C LYS A 24 -1.82 -4.24 -17.17
N MET A 25 -0.52 -4.28 -16.88
CA MET A 25 0.19 -3.47 -15.86
C MET A 25 -0.22 -1.98 -15.83
N LYS A 26 -0.59 -1.41 -16.97
CA LYS A 26 -1.02 -0.02 -17.10
C LYS A 26 -2.34 0.32 -16.37
N GLY A 27 -3.20 -0.66 -16.12
CA GLY A 27 -4.52 -0.43 -15.50
C GLY A 27 -4.52 -0.34 -13.98
N HIS A 28 -3.48 -0.79 -13.30
CA HIS A 28 -3.44 -0.75 -11.83
C HIS A 28 -3.16 0.66 -11.31
N MET A 29 -2.21 1.38 -11.90
CA MET A 29 -1.93 2.76 -11.50
C MET A 29 -3.12 3.68 -11.78
N ASP A 30 -3.83 3.51 -12.90
CA ASP A 30 -5.03 4.27 -13.21
C ASP A 30 -6.11 4.10 -12.11
N LYS A 31 -6.29 2.89 -11.60
CA LYS A 31 -7.22 2.61 -10.47
C LYS A 31 -6.75 3.25 -9.17
N VAL A 32 -5.47 3.18 -8.88
CA VAL A 32 -4.87 3.81 -7.70
C VAL A 32 -5.05 5.32 -7.75
N LEU A 33 -4.78 5.95 -8.90
CA LEU A 33 -4.96 7.40 -9.08
C LEU A 33 -6.43 7.81 -8.96
N ALA A 34 -7.35 7.04 -9.51
CA ALA A 34 -8.79 7.29 -9.37
C ALA A 34 -9.25 7.18 -7.91
N ALA A 35 -8.75 6.19 -7.17
CA ALA A 35 -9.05 6.03 -5.74
C ALA A 35 -8.45 7.17 -4.90
N ALA A 36 -7.24 7.62 -5.21
CA ALA A 36 -6.62 8.78 -4.56
C ALA A 36 -7.46 10.07 -4.78
N ALA A 37 -7.96 10.29 -5.99
CA ALA A 37 -8.84 11.40 -6.29
C ALA A 37 -10.18 11.32 -5.54
N ALA A 38 -10.74 10.12 -5.40
CA ALA A 38 -11.95 9.89 -4.61
C ALA A 38 -11.71 10.17 -3.11
N ALA A 39 -10.58 9.76 -2.56
CA ALA A 39 -10.19 10.06 -1.19
C ALA A 39 -10.10 11.58 -0.94
N ALA A 40 -9.51 12.33 -1.87
CA ALA A 40 -9.45 13.79 -1.79
C ALA A 40 -10.85 14.43 -1.73
N LYS A 41 -11.78 13.97 -2.55
CA LYS A 41 -13.18 14.46 -2.56
C LYS A 41 -13.89 14.15 -1.23
N ALA A 42 -13.51 13.09 -0.55
CA ALA A 42 -14.05 12.72 0.76
C ALA A 42 -13.36 13.43 1.94
N GLY A 43 -12.45 14.38 1.68
CA GLY A 43 -11.74 15.15 2.71
C GLY A 43 -10.54 14.40 3.32
N GLU A 44 -10.07 13.35 2.66
CA GLU A 44 -8.92 12.56 3.07
C GLU A 44 -7.64 13.01 2.32
N VAL A 45 -6.49 12.62 2.83
CA VAL A 45 -5.22 12.75 2.11
C VAL A 45 -5.30 11.98 0.78
N PRO A 46 -4.95 12.59 -0.37
CA PRO A 46 -5.15 12.00 -1.68
C PRO A 46 -4.10 10.93 -2.03
N VAL A 47 -4.06 9.88 -1.25
CA VAL A 47 -3.18 8.72 -1.48
C VAL A 47 -4.00 7.43 -1.48
N ALA A 48 -3.70 6.57 -2.43
CA ALA A 48 -4.25 5.22 -2.52
C ALA A 48 -3.17 4.23 -2.91
N ALA A 49 -3.38 2.97 -2.55
CA ALA A 49 -2.45 1.88 -2.84
C ALA A 49 -3.19 0.59 -3.20
N ALA A 50 -2.59 -0.20 -4.05
CA ALA A 50 -3.09 -1.52 -4.44
C ALA A 50 -2.02 -2.59 -4.26
N ILE A 51 -2.45 -3.80 -3.96
CA ILE A 51 -1.60 -5.00 -3.97
C ILE A 51 -2.07 -5.91 -5.09
N THR A 52 -1.13 -6.37 -5.90
CA THR A 52 -1.36 -7.39 -6.93
C THR A 52 -0.52 -8.63 -6.65
N ASP A 53 -1.02 -9.78 -7.09
CA ASP A 53 -0.25 -11.03 -7.00
C ASP A 53 0.81 -11.15 -8.12
N ALA A 54 1.54 -12.26 -8.13
CA ALA A 54 2.59 -12.52 -9.11
C ALA A 54 2.08 -12.62 -10.56
N LYS A 55 0.79 -12.87 -10.75
CA LYS A 55 0.13 -12.92 -12.07
C LYS A 55 -0.37 -11.55 -12.52
N GLY A 56 -0.34 -10.56 -11.62
CA GLY A 56 -0.87 -9.23 -11.86
C GLY A 56 -2.36 -9.08 -11.52
N ASP A 57 -2.94 -10.03 -10.82
CA ASP A 57 -4.33 -9.94 -10.37
C ASP A 57 -4.43 -9.01 -9.15
N LEU A 58 -5.42 -8.12 -9.17
CA LEU A 58 -5.68 -7.18 -8.08
C LEU A 58 -6.24 -7.91 -6.86
N ILE A 59 -5.54 -7.81 -5.73
CA ILE A 59 -5.97 -8.41 -4.45
C ILE A 59 -6.68 -7.37 -3.59
N VAL A 60 -6.10 -6.17 -3.46
CA VAL A 60 -6.60 -5.10 -2.59
C VAL A 60 -6.40 -3.74 -3.25
N LEU A 61 -7.36 -2.84 -3.05
CA LEU A 61 -7.22 -1.41 -3.28
C LEU A 61 -7.63 -0.70 -2.00
N ALA A 62 -6.75 0.14 -1.45
CA ALA A 62 -6.98 0.89 -0.22
C ALA A 62 -6.70 2.38 -0.43
N GLU A 63 -7.41 3.21 0.32
CA GLU A 63 -7.21 4.65 0.38
C GLU A 63 -6.62 5.03 1.73
N ASN A 64 -5.94 6.19 1.80
CA ASN A 64 -5.57 6.80 3.07
C ASN A 64 -6.81 7.05 3.93
N ARG A 65 -6.71 6.78 5.24
CA ARG A 65 -7.81 6.91 6.20
C ARG A 65 -7.41 7.65 7.48
N MET A 66 -6.33 8.40 7.46
CA MET A 66 -5.83 9.10 8.64
C MET A 66 -6.90 10.03 9.25
N VAL A 67 -7.59 10.79 8.40
CA VAL A 67 -8.61 11.75 8.84
C VAL A 67 -9.89 11.02 9.25
N ARG A 68 -10.38 10.10 8.41
CA ARG A 68 -11.62 9.35 8.67
C ARG A 68 -11.55 8.49 9.92
N ASP A 69 -10.41 7.88 10.19
CA ASP A 69 -10.22 6.97 11.32
C ASP A 69 -9.59 7.66 12.54
N GLY A 70 -9.19 8.93 12.41
CA GLY A 70 -8.45 9.64 13.46
C GLY A 70 -7.15 8.92 13.85
N ASN A 71 -6.47 8.32 12.89
CA ASN A 71 -5.27 7.50 13.12
C ASN A 71 -4.16 7.87 12.15
N ALA A 72 -3.09 8.45 12.67
CA ALA A 72 -1.94 8.91 11.89
C ALA A 72 -1.17 7.81 11.15
N LEU A 73 -1.38 6.55 11.51
CA LEU A 73 -0.70 5.40 10.89
C LEU A 73 -1.47 4.83 9.70
N HIS A 74 -2.74 5.22 9.50
CA HIS A 74 -3.60 4.69 8.46
C HIS A 74 -3.28 5.27 7.08
N HIS A 75 -2.02 5.11 6.66
CA HIS A 75 -1.57 5.35 5.30
C HIS A 75 -2.10 4.26 4.36
N ALA A 76 -2.34 4.63 3.11
CA ALA A 76 -2.87 3.71 2.10
C ALA A 76 -2.00 2.46 1.91
N ASP A 77 -0.68 2.63 1.88
CA ASP A 77 0.29 1.53 1.76
C ASP A 77 0.14 0.51 2.89
N LEU A 78 0.14 1.00 4.13
CA LEU A 78 0.04 0.14 5.31
C LEU A 78 -1.28 -0.62 5.33
N LEU A 79 -2.38 0.08 5.04
CA LEU A 79 -3.71 -0.52 4.98
C LEU A 79 -3.82 -1.56 3.87
N ALA A 80 -3.22 -1.30 2.70
CA ALA A 80 -3.20 -2.26 1.59
C ALA A 80 -2.41 -3.52 1.94
N ILE A 81 -1.25 -3.37 2.57
CA ILE A 81 -0.40 -4.49 3.02
C ILE A 81 -1.15 -5.36 4.05
N GLU A 82 -1.72 -4.76 5.08
CA GLU A 82 -2.47 -5.47 6.12
C GLU A 82 -3.70 -6.18 5.53
N ALA A 83 -4.44 -5.51 4.67
CA ALA A 83 -5.61 -6.08 4.02
C ALA A 83 -5.25 -7.26 3.09
N ALA A 84 -4.13 -7.17 2.36
CA ALA A 84 -3.66 -8.26 1.51
C ALA A 84 -3.22 -9.48 2.34
N MET A 85 -2.55 -9.28 3.47
CA MET A 85 -2.22 -10.36 4.40
C MET A 85 -3.48 -11.04 4.93
N ALA A 86 -4.49 -10.27 5.32
CA ALA A 86 -5.76 -10.81 5.79
C ALA A 86 -6.52 -11.57 4.69
N ALA A 87 -6.54 -11.03 3.46
CA ALA A 87 -7.26 -11.64 2.33
C ALA A 87 -6.61 -12.94 1.86
N THR A 88 -5.28 -13.05 1.94
CA THR A 88 -4.52 -14.21 1.47
C THR A 88 -4.22 -15.23 2.57
N GLY A 89 -4.41 -14.86 3.83
CA GLY A 89 -4.02 -15.67 4.99
C GLY A 89 -2.51 -15.80 5.17
N GLN A 90 -1.72 -14.94 4.52
CA GLN A 90 -0.26 -14.97 4.57
C GLN A 90 0.27 -13.90 5.52
N SER A 91 1.33 -14.21 6.26
CA SER A 91 2.03 -13.26 7.13
C SER A 91 3.09 -12.43 6.40
N ARG A 92 3.43 -12.82 5.18
CA ARG A 92 4.32 -12.12 4.25
C ARG A 92 3.74 -12.16 2.86
N LEU A 93 4.10 -11.18 2.05
CA LEU A 93 3.61 -11.00 0.68
C LEU A 93 4.71 -11.24 -0.36
N ASP A 94 5.46 -12.33 -0.20
CA ASP A 94 6.49 -12.73 -1.17
C ASP A 94 5.86 -12.92 -2.55
N GLY A 95 6.42 -12.29 -3.57
CA GLY A 95 5.92 -12.34 -4.94
C GLY A 95 4.78 -11.38 -5.26
N TYR A 96 4.29 -10.60 -4.29
CA TYR A 96 3.27 -9.58 -4.51
C TYR A 96 3.91 -8.22 -4.82
N ASP A 97 3.18 -7.38 -5.54
CA ASP A 97 3.60 -6.05 -5.93
C ASP A 97 2.71 -4.98 -5.30
N LEU A 98 3.31 -3.85 -4.91
CA LEU A 98 2.62 -2.66 -4.42
C LEU A 98 2.56 -1.59 -5.52
N TRP A 99 1.38 -1.00 -5.69
CA TRP A 99 1.12 0.16 -6.54
C TRP A 99 0.60 1.28 -5.66
N VAL A 100 1.22 2.44 -5.68
CA VAL A 100 0.84 3.56 -4.81
C VAL A 100 0.92 4.89 -5.57
N SER A 101 0.00 5.81 -5.28
CA SER A 101 -0.07 7.11 -5.97
C SER A 101 1.08 8.05 -5.60
N LEU A 102 1.63 7.93 -4.40
CA LEU A 102 2.70 8.77 -3.88
C LEU A 102 3.84 7.90 -3.34
N GLU A 103 5.08 8.36 -3.50
CA GLU A 103 6.27 7.71 -2.97
C GLU A 103 6.10 7.34 -1.48
N PRO A 104 6.33 6.08 -1.08
CA PRO A 104 6.20 5.65 0.31
C PRO A 104 7.11 6.44 1.27
N CYS A 105 6.54 6.79 2.43
CA CYS A 105 7.30 7.39 3.54
C CYS A 105 8.14 6.33 4.28
N THR A 106 8.93 6.76 5.26
CA THR A 106 9.83 5.86 6.03
C THR A 106 9.06 4.73 6.73
N MET A 107 7.92 5.03 7.35
CA MET A 107 7.07 4.01 7.99
C MET A 107 6.59 2.96 6.99
N CYS A 108 6.07 3.40 5.85
CA CYS A 108 5.55 2.52 4.80
C CYS A 108 6.67 1.73 4.12
N ALA A 109 7.84 2.34 3.89
CA ALA A 109 9.01 1.63 3.37
C ALA A 109 9.46 0.50 4.31
N GLY A 110 9.44 0.74 5.62
CA GLY A 110 9.66 -0.30 6.63
C GLY A 110 8.66 -1.43 6.55
N ALA A 111 7.37 -1.11 6.43
CA ALA A 111 6.30 -2.10 6.28
C ALA A 111 6.47 -2.93 4.98
N ILE A 112 6.84 -2.29 3.87
CA ILE A 112 7.14 -2.96 2.60
C ILE A 112 8.26 -3.99 2.77
N ALA A 113 9.34 -3.63 3.45
CA ALA A 113 10.47 -4.53 3.72
C ALA A 113 10.05 -5.71 4.62
N HIS A 114 9.31 -5.45 5.68
CA HIS A 114 8.79 -6.51 6.58
C HIS A 114 7.84 -7.46 5.86
N ALA A 115 6.98 -6.94 4.99
CA ALA A 115 6.06 -7.75 4.19
C ALA A 115 6.74 -8.53 3.06
N ARG A 116 7.99 -8.24 2.73
CA ARG A 116 8.74 -8.90 1.66
C ARG A 116 8.13 -8.72 0.27
N LEU A 117 7.58 -7.55 -0.01
CA LEU A 117 7.04 -7.22 -1.33
C LEU A 117 8.11 -7.31 -2.42
N ARG A 118 7.73 -7.85 -3.57
CA ARG A 118 8.64 -8.05 -4.71
C ARG A 118 8.96 -6.75 -5.43
N ARG A 119 7.93 -5.94 -5.73
CA ARG A 119 8.04 -4.70 -6.49
C ARG A 119 7.22 -3.58 -5.88
N VAL A 120 7.70 -2.36 -6.04
CA VAL A 120 6.99 -1.14 -5.66
C VAL A 120 6.93 -0.20 -6.87
N TYR A 121 5.72 0.14 -7.27
CA TYR A 121 5.43 1.12 -8.31
C TYR A 121 4.80 2.35 -7.67
N PHE A 122 5.34 3.54 -7.89
CA PHE A 122 4.72 4.77 -7.41
C PHE A 122 4.63 5.83 -8.51
N ALA A 123 3.55 6.62 -8.49
CA ALA A 123 3.30 7.62 -9.53
C ALA A 123 4.12 8.88 -9.31
N ALA A 124 4.00 9.53 -8.16
CA ALA A 124 4.66 10.78 -7.87
C ALA A 124 5.75 10.61 -6.81
N HIS A 125 6.86 11.33 -6.98
CA HIS A 125 7.87 11.49 -5.94
C HIS A 125 7.35 12.39 -4.83
N ASP A 126 7.75 12.12 -3.60
CA ASP A 126 7.49 12.96 -2.43
C ASP A 126 8.81 13.50 -1.89
N GLU A 127 9.19 14.69 -2.33
CA GLU A 127 10.44 15.34 -1.89
C GLU A 127 10.44 15.68 -0.40
N LYS A 128 9.26 15.77 0.22
CA LYS A 128 9.10 16.18 1.60
C LYS A 128 9.18 15.02 2.60
N ALA A 129 8.50 13.93 2.31
CA ALA A 129 8.35 12.80 3.23
C ALA A 129 8.68 11.44 2.59
N GLY A 130 8.95 11.38 1.30
CA GLY A 130 9.33 10.18 0.60
C GLY A 130 10.63 9.58 1.12
N ALA A 131 10.73 8.27 1.11
CA ALA A 131 11.84 7.54 1.70
C ALA A 131 12.36 6.38 0.82
N VAL A 132 11.99 6.35 -0.45
CA VAL A 132 12.41 5.33 -1.41
C VAL A 132 13.53 5.84 -2.30
N GLU A 133 13.25 6.81 -3.15
CA GLU A 133 14.23 7.50 -4.01
C GLU A 133 14.57 8.89 -3.47
N SER A 134 13.68 9.48 -2.66
CA SER A 134 13.87 10.74 -1.94
C SER A 134 14.30 10.50 -0.49
N GLY A 135 14.68 11.55 0.20
CA GLY A 135 14.93 11.56 1.66
C GLY A 135 15.94 10.52 2.11
N VAL A 136 15.53 9.70 3.06
CA VAL A 136 16.42 8.72 3.72
C VAL A 136 16.80 7.53 2.84
N ARG A 137 16.13 7.32 1.73
CA ARG A 137 16.39 6.21 0.80
C ARG A 137 16.49 4.88 1.54
N PHE A 138 15.40 4.53 2.21
CA PHE A 138 15.34 3.43 3.19
C PHE A 138 15.95 2.11 2.69
N PHE A 139 15.70 1.74 1.42
CA PHE A 139 16.18 0.48 0.87
C PHE A 139 17.67 0.47 0.55
N ASP A 140 18.34 1.62 0.54
CA ASP A 140 19.79 1.73 0.38
C ASP A 140 20.53 1.55 1.71
N ASN A 141 19.82 1.54 2.85
CA ASN A 141 20.42 1.39 4.16
C ASN A 141 20.98 -0.02 4.36
N PRO A 142 22.22 -0.18 4.85
CA PRO A 142 22.84 -1.51 5.08
C PRO A 142 22.06 -2.41 6.05
N SER A 143 21.28 -1.83 6.98
CA SER A 143 20.45 -2.59 7.91
C SER A 143 19.13 -3.08 7.29
N CYS A 144 18.78 -2.62 6.09
CA CYS A 144 17.60 -3.09 5.38
C CYS A 144 17.86 -4.49 4.79
N HIS A 145 17.11 -5.48 5.30
CA HIS A 145 17.31 -6.90 4.96
C HIS A 145 16.42 -7.41 3.81
N HIS A 146 15.58 -6.53 3.24
CA HIS A 146 14.78 -6.83 2.04
C HIS A 146 14.63 -5.57 1.18
N ARG A 147 14.95 -5.70 -0.10
CA ARG A 147 14.88 -4.60 -1.08
C ARG A 147 13.97 -5.02 -2.23
N PRO A 148 12.81 -4.41 -2.39
CA PRO A 148 11.98 -4.61 -3.57
C PRO A 148 12.63 -3.99 -4.81
N GLU A 149 12.20 -4.42 -5.99
CA GLU A 149 12.46 -3.67 -7.21
C GLU A 149 11.61 -2.39 -7.18
N ILE A 150 12.20 -1.25 -7.55
CA ILE A 150 11.56 0.07 -7.47
C ILE A 150 11.33 0.63 -8.86
N TYR A 151 10.11 1.12 -9.09
CA TYR A 151 9.68 1.80 -10.32
C TYR A 151 8.94 3.08 -9.95
N GLY A 152 9.65 4.20 -9.96
CA GLY A 152 9.11 5.52 -9.64
C GLY A 152 8.72 6.34 -10.86
N GLY A 153 7.82 7.31 -10.67
CA GLY A 153 7.41 8.23 -11.72
C GLY A 153 6.49 7.60 -12.78
N ILE A 154 5.66 6.65 -12.38
CA ILE A 154 4.74 5.92 -13.27
C ILE A 154 3.35 6.57 -13.24
N GLY A 155 2.98 7.28 -14.30
CA GLY A 155 1.65 7.91 -14.42
C GLY A 155 1.56 8.82 -15.61
#